data_2593e68d8a84ed0a010115aa6179b89d
#
_entry.id   2593e68d8a84ed0a010115aa6179b89d
#
_cell.length_a   1.000
_cell.length_b   1.000
_cell.length_c   1.000
_cell.angle_alpha   90.00
_cell.angle_beta   90.00
_cell.angle_gamma   90.00
#
_symmetry.space_group_name_H-M   'P 1'
#
loop_
_entity.id
_entity.type
_entity.pdbx_description
1 polymer ?
#
loop_
_entity_poly.entity_id
_entity_poly.type
_entity_poly.pdbx_seq_one_letter_code
_entity_poly.pdbx_strand_id
1 'polypeptide(L)'
;DWDELLTAWRGWHDAAQPLRTDYVRLVELANEGAGTLGFPDLGAMWRSGYDMPADAFAKEAARLYSQVEPLYEELHCYARGKLAEKYGAERVPAGKPIPAHLLGNMWAQQWDAVYDLLEPYPGVGDLDVDSALVAQGHDAMKMTKSAEAFYQSLAFPGLPPTFWEQHGALVIVAAI
;
A
#
# COMPACT_ATOMS: atom_id res chain seq x y z
N ASP A 1 -0.79 -6.17 22.37
CA ASP A 1 -1.97 -6.96 22.70
C ASP A 1 -3.24 -6.36 22.04
N TRP A 2 -4.42 -6.97 22.25
CA TRP A 2 -5.70 -6.51 21.69
C TRP A 2 -6.05 -5.07 22.09
N ASP A 3 -5.99 -4.78 23.36
CA ASP A 3 -6.49 -3.50 23.92
C ASP A 3 -5.54 -2.35 23.58
N GLU A 4 -4.24 -2.60 23.50
CA GLU A 4 -3.25 -1.63 23.05
C GLU A 4 -3.45 -1.27 21.57
N LEU A 5 -3.61 -2.27 20.71
CA LEU A 5 -3.88 -2.06 19.28
C LEU A 5 -5.19 -1.28 19.07
N LEU A 6 -6.24 -1.64 19.80
CA LEU A 6 -7.52 -0.95 19.71
C LEU A 6 -7.42 0.49 20.21
N THR A 7 -6.68 0.74 21.28
CA THR A 7 -6.46 2.08 21.83
C THR A 7 -5.68 2.95 20.86
N ALA A 8 -4.59 2.43 20.29
CA ALA A 8 -3.80 3.15 19.28
C ALA A 8 -4.62 3.47 18.02
N TRP A 9 -5.38 2.49 17.51
CA TRP A 9 -6.22 2.66 16.33
C TRP A 9 -7.31 3.71 16.57
N ARG A 10 -8.01 3.66 17.70
CA ARG A 10 -9.04 4.65 18.05
C ARG A 10 -8.45 6.04 18.24
N GLY A 11 -7.34 6.16 19.00
CA GLY A 11 -6.70 7.45 19.23
C GLY A 11 -6.26 8.14 17.95
N TRP A 12 -5.78 7.38 16.98
CA TRP A 12 -5.45 7.94 15.66
C TRP A 12 -6.68 8.43 14.90
N HIS A 13 -7.76 7.65 14.88
CA HIS A 13 -9.00 8.05 14.20
C HIS A 13 -9.66 9.25 14.88
N ASP A 14 -9.64 9.31 16.21
CA ASP A 14 -10.15 10.45 16.97
C ASP A 14 -9.35 11.73 16.66
N ALA A 15 -8.03 11.63 16.55
CA ALA A 15 -7.17 12.75 16.16
C ALA A 15 -7.41 13.22 14.71
N ALA A 16 -7.77 12.31 13.82
CA ALA A 16 -8.05 12.62 12.41
C ALA A 16 -9.48 13.12 12.16
N GLN A 17 -10.44 12.84 13.06
CA GLN A 17 -11.85 13.18 12.87
C GLN A 17 -12.10 14.68 12.58
N PRO A 18 -11.44 15.65 13.22
CA PRO A 18 -11.63 17.08 12.93
C PRO A 18 -11.30 17.46 11.49
N LEU A 19 -10.42 16.73 10.81
CA LEU A 19 -10.04 16.99 9.41
C LEU A 19 -11.16 16.72 8.41
N ARG A 20 -12.22 16.03 8.83
CA ARG A 20 -13.33 15.66 7.92
C ARG A 20 -13.98 16.85 7.26
N THR A 21 -14.20 17.93 8.01
CA THR A 21 -14.85 19.16 7.48
C THR A 21 -13.98 19.80 6.40
N ASP A 22 -12.69 19.91 6.66
CA ASP A 22 -11.74 20.50 5.71
C ASP A 22 -11.57 19.59 4.47
N TYR A 23 -11.59 18.28 4.66
CA TYR A 23 -11.54 17.34 3.54
C TYR A 23 -12.79 17.42 2.64
N VAL A 24 -13.98 17.54 3.23
CA VAL A 24 -15.21 17.77 2.45
C VAL A 24 -15.09 19.06 1.64
N ARG A 25 -14.61 20.15 2.26
CA ARG A 25 -14.41 21.42 1.56
C ARG A 25 -13.37 21.31 0.45
N LEU A 26 -12.29 20.56 0.69
CA LEU A 26 -11.29 20.27 -0.34
C LEU A 26 -11.90 19.59 -1.56
N VAL A 27 -12.76 18.56 -1.35
CA VAL A 27 -13.43 17.85 -2.44
C VAL A 27 -14.37 18.77 -3.23
N GLU A 28 -15.14 19.62 -2.55
CA GLU A 28 -16.01 20.62 -3.20
C GLU A 28 -15.20 21.56 -4.11
N LEU A 29 -14.15 22.16 -3.58
CA LEU A 29 -13.27 23.07 -4.33
C LEU A 29 -12.60 22.38 -5.52
N ALA A 30 -12.16 21.13 -5.32
CA ALA A 30 -11.55 20.35 -6.39
C ALA A 30 -12.54 20.03 -7.52
N ASN A 31 -13.78 19.71 -7.18
CA ASN A 31 -14.85 19.51 -8.18
C ASN A 31 -15.23 20.80 -8.89
N GLU A 32 -15.33 21.93 -8.18
CA GLU A 32 -15.55 23.25 -8.80
C GLU A 32 -14.42 23.55 -9.81
N GLY A 33 -13.15 23.32 -9.42
CA GLY A 33 -12.00 23.49 -10.30
C GLY A 33 -12.04 22.60 -11.55
N ALA A 34 -12.39 21.32 -11.39
CA ALA A 34 -12.57 20.41 -12.52
C ALA A 34 -13.69 20.88 -13.46
N GLY A 35 -14.79 21.40 -12.91
CA GLY A 35 -15.89 21.99 -13.67
C GLY A 35 -15.47 23.18 -14.53
N THR A 36 -14.59 24.05 -14.03
CA THR A 36 -14.04 25.16 -14.82
C THR A 36 -13.20 24.72 -16.02
N LEU A 37 -12.65 23.49 -15.94
CA LEU A 37 -11.88 22.87 -17.02
C LEU A 37 -12.73 22.00 -17.94
N GLY A 38 -14.05 21.96 -17.75
CA GLY A 38 -15.00 21.23 -18.59
C GLY A 38 -15.20 19.76 -18.19
N PHE A 39 -14.72 19.33 -17.03
CA PHE A 39 -14.94 17.98 -16.50
C PHE A 39 -16.15 17.96 -15.54
N PRO A 40 -16.89 16.85 -15.47
CA PRO A 40 -18.02 16.73 -14.54
C PRO A 40 -17.59 16.71 -13.06
N ASP A 41 -16.42 16.21 -12.77
CA ASP A 41 -15.80 16.12 -11.44
C ASP A 41 -14.30 15.91 -11.49
N LEU A 42 -13.62 15.98 -10.32
CA LEU A 42 -12.19 15.75 -10.20
C LEU A 42 -11.79 14.33 -10.63
N GLY A 43 -12.62 13.33 -10.33
CA GLY A 43 -12.34 11.94 -10.70
C GLY A 43 -12.32 11.73 -12.21
N ALA A 44 -13.24 12.35 -12.94
CA ALA A 44 -13.24 12.34 -14.40
C ALA A 44 -12.02 13.07 -14.97
N MET A 45 -11.66 14.21 -14.37
CA MET A 45 -10.45 14.95 -14.77
C MET A 45 -9.19 14.10 -14.59
N TRP A 46 -8.99 13.45 -13.47
CA TRP A 46 -7.82 12.61 -13.23
C TRP A 46 -7.75 11.41 -14.18
N ARG A 47 -8.89 10.78 -14.48
CA ARG A 47 -8.95 9.65 -15.40
C ARG A 47 -8.87 10.04 -16.88
N SER A 48 -8.97 11.33 -17.21
CA SER A 48 -8.86 11.78 -18.60
C SER A 48 -7.50 11.55 -19.22
N GLY A 49 -6.45 11.35 -18.39
CA GLY A 49 -5.11 11.00 -18.83
C GLY A 49 -4.86 9.49 -19.00
N TYR A 50 -5.86 8.63 -18.78
CA TYR A 50 -5.71 7.19 -18.95
C TYR A 50 -5.95 6.79 -20.42
N ASP A 51 -5.37 5.66 -20.84
CA ASP A 51 -5.51 5.11 -22.19
C ASP A 51 -6.92 4.59 -22.50
N MET A 52 -7.87 4.73 -21.59
CA MET A 52 -9.26 4.32 -21.75
C MET A 52 -10.23 5.31 -21.12
N PRO A 53 -11.50 5.40 -21.59
CA PRO A 53 -12.53 6.23 -20.98
C PRO A 53 -12.80 5.84 -19.53
N ALA A 54 -13.21 6.81 -18.70
CA ALA A 54 -13.44 6.64 -17.26
C ALA A 54 -14.37 5.47 -16.93
N ASP A 55 -15.47 5.31 -17.69
CA ASP A 55 -16.42 4.20 -17.50
C ASP A 55 -15.84 2.85 -17.89
N ALA A 56 -15.00 2.80 -18.92
CA ALA A 56 -14.29 1.59 -19.32
C ALA A 56 -13.28 1.18 -18.25
N PHE A 57 -12.56 2.14 -17.67
CA PHE A 57 -11.65 1.90 -16.56
C PHE A 57 -12.38 1.34 -15.33
N ALA A 58 -13.52 1.89 -14.97
CA ALA A 58 -14.32 1.39 -13.84
C ALA A 58 -14.78 -0.06 -14.06
N LYS A 59 -15.24 -0.40 -15.28
CA LYS A 59 -15.62 -1.77 -15.64
C LYS A 59 -14.44 -2.73 -15.61
N GLU A 60 -13.29 -2.28 -16.11
CA GLU A 60 -12.08 -3.11 -16.12
C GLU A 60 -11.56 -3.37 -14.70
N ALA A 61 -11.55 -2.36 -13.83
CA ALA A 61 -11.20 -2.54 -12.42
C ALA A 61 -12.15 -3.54 -11.71
N ALA A 62 -13.45 -3.43 -11.94
CA ALA A 62 -14.44 -4.36 -11.41
C ALA A 62 -14.24 -5.79 -11.95
N ARG A 63 -13.94 -5.93 -13.24
CA ARG A 63 -13.65 -7.21 -13.87
C ARG A 63 -12.42 -7.88 -13.25
N LEU A 64 -11.33 -7.12 -13.07
CA LEU A 64 -10.09 -7.61 -12.45
C LEU A 64 -10.34 -8.03 -10.99
N TYR A 65 -11.08 -7.22 -10.24
CA TYR A 65 -11.45 -7.57 -8.86
C TYR A 65 -12.21 -8.91 -8.81
N SER A 66 -13.24 -9.08 -9.65
CA SER A 66 -14.03 -10.32 -9.66
C SER A 66 -13.19 -11.58 -9.99
N GLN A 67 -12.07 -11.42 -10.70
CA GLN A 67 -11.16 -12.53 -10.99
C GLN A 67 -10.31 -12.95 -9.78
N VAL A 68 -9.98 -12.03 -8.90
CA VAL A 68 -9.16 -12.30 -7.69
C VAL A 68 -10.01 -12.46 -6.42
N GLU A 69 -11.28 -12.07 -6.45
CA GLU A 69 -12.19 -12.08 -5.32
C GLU A 69 -12.27 -13.46 -4.61
N PRO A 70 -12.37 -14.62 -5.33
CA PRO A 70 -12.41 -15.91 -4.66
C PRO A 70 -11.13 -16.20 -3.85
N LEU A 71 -9.95 -15.88 -4.39
CA LEU A 71 -8.69 -16.03 -3.67
C LEU A 71 -8.62 -15.08 -2.45
N TYR A 72 -9.10 -13.87 -2.62
CA TYR A 72 -9.14 -12.87 -1.54
C TYR A 72 -10.06 -13.30 -0.40
N GLU A 73 -11.23 -13.87 -0.71
CA GLU A 73 -12.16 -14.42 0.29
C GLU A 73 -11.55 -15.58 1.07
N GLU A 74 -10.85 -16.50 0.40
CA GLU A 74 -10.15 -17.61 1.05
C GLU A 74 -9.02 -17.11 1.96
N LEU A 75 -8.24 -16.13 1.52
CA LEU A 75 -7.21 -15.49 2.35
C LEU A 75 -7.83 -14.83 3.60
N HIS A 76 -8.94 -14.11 3.44
CA HIS A 76 -9.67 -13.52 4.56
C HIS A 76 -10.23 -14.57 5.51
N CYS A 77 -10.75 -15.68 4.98
CA CYS A 77 -11.24 -16.80 5.78
C CYS A 77 -10.11 -17.39 6.65
N TYR A 78 -8.98 -17.68 6.02
CA TYR A 78 -7.79 -18.20 6.71
C TYR A 78 -7.28 -17.24 7.77
N ALA A 79 -7.09 -15.96 7.44
CA ALA A 79 -6.62 -14.94 8.37
C ALA A 79 -7.57 -14.76 9.56
N ARG A 80 -8.88 -14.77 9.32
CA ARG A 80 -9.90 -14.71 10.37
C ARG A 80 -9.79 -15.90 11.33
N GLY A 81 -9.60 -17.11 10.78
CA GLY A 81 -9.40 -18.32 11.59
C GLY A 81 -8.21 -18.19 12.51
N LYS A 82 -7.06 -17.77 12.00
CA LYS A 82 -5.83 -17.56 12.75
C LYS A 82 -5.95 -16.46 13.83
N LEU A 83 -6.61 -15.38 13.48
CA LEU A 83 -6.88 -14.28 14.44
C LEU A 83 -7.88 -14.72 15.54
N ALA A 84 -8.88 -15.54 15.20
CA ALA A 84 -9.81 -16.09 16.16
C ALA A 84 -9.13 -17.10 17.10
N GLU A 85 -8.18 -17.91 16.62
CA GLU A 85 -7.34 -18.77 17.46
C GLU A 85 -6.53 -17.96 18.49
N LYS A 86 -6.00 -16.82 18.08
CA LYS A 86 -5.16 -15.95 18.93
C LYS A 86 -5.95 -15.09 19.91
N TYR A 87 -7.05 -14.50 19.47
CA TYR A 87 -7.79 -13.46 20.24
C TYR A 87 -9.14 -13.92 20.77
N GLY A 88 -9.62 -15.10 20.38
CA GLY A 88 -10.93 -15.65 20.74
C GLY A 88 -12.00 -15.41 19.69
N ALA A 89 -12.88 -16.39 19.50
CA ALA A 89 -13.96 -16.33 18.51
C ALA A 89 -15.04 -15.28 18.86
N GLU A 90 -15.16 -14.88 20.10
CA GLU A 90 -16.05 -13.80 20.55
C GLU A 90 -15.57 -12.42 20.08
N ARG A 91 -14.25 -12.23 19.95
CA ARG A 91 -13.62 -11.00 19.46
C ARG A 91 -13.48 -10.98 17.93
N VAL A 92 -13.29 -12.16 17.32
CA VAL A 92 -13.15 -12.33 15.88
C VAL A 92 -14.19 -13.35 15.39
N PRO A 93 -15.48 -13.00 15.41
CA PRO A 93 -16.54 -13.96 15.10
C PRO A 93 -16.58 -14.33 13.61
N ALA A 94 -16.92 -15.57 13.33
CA ALA A 94 -17.16 -16.05 11.98
C ALA A 94 -18.28 -15.23 11.31
N GLY A 95 -18.14 -14.94 10.00
CA GLY A 95 -19.13 -14.20 9.22
C GLY A 95 -19.24 -12.70 9.54
N LYS A 96 -18.34 -12.14 10.33
CA LYS A 96 -18.21 -10.69 10.55
C LYS A 96 -16.91 -10.18 9.95
N PRO A 97 -16.81 -8.89 9.62
CA PRO A 97 -15.53 -8.29 9.23
C PRO A 97 -14.46 -8.53 10.30
N ILE A 98 -13.22 -8.72 9.86
CA ILE A 98 -12.07 -8.77 10.77
C ILE A 98 -11.91 -7.38 11.40
N PRO A 99 -11.74 -7.26 12.72
CA PRO A 99 -11.51 -5.98 13.38
C PRO A 99 -10.26 -5.28 12.82
N ALA A 100 -10.43 -4.08 12.28
CA ALA A 100 -9.41 -3.37 11.51
C ALA A 100 -8.09 -3.14 12.27
N HIS A 101 -8.15 -2.93 13.58
CA HIS A 101 -6.96 -2.73 14.42
C HIS A 101 -6.03 -3.95 14.51
N LEU A 102 -6.47 -5.12 14.05
CA LEU A 102 -5.65 -6.34 13.98
C LEU A 102 -4.88 -6.48 12.67
N LEU A 103 -5.21 -5.69 11.64
CA LEU A 103 -4.73 -5.87 10.29
C LEU A 103 -3.56 -4.91 9.94
N GLY A 104 -2.60 -4.81 10.82
CA GLY A 104 -1.32 -4.16 10.60
C GLY A 104 -1.36 -2.65 10.83
N ASN A 105 -1.69 -1.86 9.84
CA ASN A 105 -1.71 -0.40 9.96
C ASN A 105 -3.13 0.16 10.21
N MET A 106 -3.22 1.48 10.37
CA MET A 106 -4.49 2.15 10.67
C MET A 106 -5.56 2.02 9.56
N TRP A 107 -5.15 1.71 8.32
CA TRP A 107 -6.06 1.49 7.19
C TRP A 107 -6.38 0.02 6.95
N ALA A 108 -5.82 -0.89 7.77
CA ALA A 108 -6.00 -2.33 7.65
C ALA A 108 -5.59 -2.91 6.26
N GLN A 109 -4.58 -2.31 5.63
CA GLN A 109 -4.18 -2.63 4.25
C GLN A 109 -2.80 -3.28 4.15
N GLN A 110 -2.01 -3.26 5.21
CA GLN A 110 -0.68 -3.88 5.28
C GLN A 110 -0.69 -4.97 6.35
N TRP A 111 -0.58 -6.22 5.93
CA TRP A 111 -0.70 -7.38 6.81
C TRP A 111 0.64 -7.97 7.24
N ASP A 112 1.73 -7.32 6.94
CA ASP A 112 3.09 -7.69 7.37
C ASP A 112 3.20 -7.88 8.90
N ALA A 113 2.55 -7.03 9.69
CA ALA A 113 2.52 -7.14 11.14
C ALA A 113 1.80 -8.39 11.70
N VAL A 114 1.05 -9.10 10.86
CA VAL A 114 0.41 -10.38 11.22
C VAL A 114 0.96 -11.57 10.43
N TYR A 115 2.02 -11.37 9.65
CA TYR A 115 2.62 -12.40 8.80
C TYR A 115 3.03 -13.63 9.60
N ASP A 116 3.74 -13.47 10.72
CA ASP A 116 4.19 -14.58 11.59
C ASP A 116 3.02 -15.46 12.08
N LEU A 117 1.82 -14.87 12.20
CA LEU A 117 0.61 -15.60 12.57
C LEU A 117 0.01 -16.35 11.40
N LEU A 118 0.17 -15.79 10.19
CA LEU A 118 -0.43 -16.30 8.96
C LEU A 118 0.50 -17.22 8.17
N GLU A 119 1.79 -17.25 8.49
CA GLU A 119 2.77 -18.08 7.79
C GLU A 119 2.36 -19.56 7.84
N PRO A 120 2.06 -20.19 6.67
CA PRO A 120 1.52 -21.55 6.66
C PRO A 120 2.59 -22.62 6.92
N TYR A 121 3.87 -22.31 6.67
CA TYR A 121 5.00 -23.23 6.75
C TYR A 121 6.19 -22.56 7.42
N PRO A 122 6.17 -22.34 8.75
CA PRO A 122 7.26 -21.69 9.48
C PRO A 122 8.60 -22.40 9.26
N GLY A 123 9.64 -21.64 8.88
CA GLY A 123 10.99 -22.17 8.66
C GLY A 123 11.22 -22.83 7.29
N VAL A 124 10.27 -22.80 6.39
CA VAL A 124 10.50 -23.11 4.97
C VAL A 124 11.03 -21.85 4.30
N GLY A 125 12.32 -21.83 4.08
CA GLY A 125 13.17 -20.83 3.47
C GLY A 125 12.52 -19.52 3.03
N ASP A 126 12.73 -18.49 3.82
CA ASP A 126 12.37 -17.13 3.43
C ASP A 126 13.44 -16.59 2.47
N LEU A 127 12.99 -15.85 1.44
CA LEU A 127 13.89 -15.06 0.59
C LEU A 127 14.25 -13.79 1.38
N ASP A 128 15.20 -13.92 2.31
CA ASP A 128 15.76 -12.78 3.04
C ASP A 128 16.68 -11.99 2.10
N VAL A 129 16.07 -11.16 1.28
CA VAL A 129 16.74 -10.29 0.31
C VAL A 129 17.59 -9.25 1.03
N ASP A 130 17.14 -8.73 2.16
CA ASP A 130 17.83 -7.69 2.90
C ASP A 130 19.15 -8.20 3.46
N SER A 131 19.14 -9.34 4.14
CA SER A 131 20.38 -10.00 4.61
C SER A 131 21.33 -10.35 3.47
N ALA A 132 20.80 -10.80 2.32
CA ALA A 132 21.61 -11.10 1.15
C ALA A 132 22.27 -9.84 0.55
N LEU A 133 21.57 -8.72 0.48
CA LEU A 133 22.09 -7.42 0.03
C LEU A 133 23.17 -6.91 0.97
N VAL A 134 22.94 -6.96 2.28
CA VAL A 134 23.92 -6.58 3.29
C VAL A 134 25.19 -7.46 3.20
N ALA A 135 25.03 -8.77 3.11
CA ALA A 135 26.15 -9.71 2.99
C ALA A 135 26.99 -9.49 1.71
N GLN A 136 26.36 -9.01 0.63
CA GLN A 136 27.04 -8.66 -0.63
C GLN A 136 27.58 -7.22 -0.64
N GLY A 137 27.49 -6.50 0.46
CA GLY A 137 27.94 -5.10 0.59
C GLY A 137 27.17 -4.14 -0.34
N HIS A 138 25.87 -4.37 -0.51
CA HIS A 138 25.01 -3.41 -1.21
C HIS A 138 24.69 -2.27 -0.27
N ASP A 139 25.37 -1.15 -0.47
CA ASP A 139 24.96 0.14 0.05
C ASP A 139 23.99 0.85 -0.92
N ALA A 140 23.47 1.97 -0.49
CA ALA A 140 22.54 2.77 -1.27
C ALA A 140 23.10 3.18 -2.64
N MET A 141 24.39 3.52 -2.70
CA MET A 141 25.07 3.87 -3.96
C MET A 141 25.15 2.68 -4.91
N LYS A 142 25.51 1.51 -4.40
CA LYS A 142 25.59 0.29 -5.21
C LYS A 142 24.21 -0.16 -5.67
N MET A 143 23.18 -0.04 -4.84
CA MET A 143 21.78 -0.31 -5.25
C MET A 143 21.33 0.64 -6.36
N THR A 144 21.62 1.94 -6.25
CA THR A 144 21.27 2.92 -7.29
C THR A 144 21.99 2.63 -8.61
N LYS A 145 23.28 2.27 -8.57
CA LYS A 145 24.02 1.86 -9.77
C LYS A 145 23.48 0.57 -10.40
N SER A 146 23.04 -0.38 -9.58
CA SER A 146 22.38 -1.60 -10.07
C SER A 146 21.05 -1.29 -10.76
N ALA A 147 20.25 -0.36 -10.19
CA ALA A 147 19.02 0.11 -10.81
C ALA A 147 19.30 0.82 -12.15
N GLU A 148 20.31 1.72 -12.21
CA GLU A 148 20.70 2.36 -13.45
C GLU A 148 21.10 1.33 -14.53
N ALA A 149 21.93 0.35 -14.17
CA ALA A 149 22.34 -0.70 -15.09
C ALA A 149 21.15 -1.53 -15.60
N PHE A 150 20.17 -1.81 -14.74
CA PHE A 150 18.93 -2.46 -15.15
C PHE A 150 18.16 -1.64 -16.17
N TYR A 151 17.93 -0.36 -15.94
CA TYR A 151 17.22 0.49 -16.88
C TYR A 151 18.00 0.68 -18.20
N GLN A 152 19.33 0.78 -18.15
CA GLN A 152 20.15 0.81 -19.36
C GLN A 152 20.03 -0.48 -20.17
N SER A 153 19.87 -1.64 -19.53
CA SER A 153 19.62 -2.90 -20.23
C SER A 153 18.29 -2.91 -21.02
N LEU A 154 17.35 -2.04 -20.61
CA LEU A 154 16.09 -1.79 -21.32
C LEU A 154 16.18 -0.64 -22.34
N ALA A 155 17.40 -0.21 -22.72
CA ALA A 155 17.69 0.88 -23.64
C ALA A 155 17.30 2.30 -23.15
N PHE A 156 17.13 2.50 -21.84
CA PHE A 156 17.02 3.84 -21.28
C PHE A 156 18.41 4.51 -21.23
N PRO A 157 18.49 5.84 -21.37
CA PRO A 157 19.76 6.55 -21.21
C PRO A 157 20.25 6.45 -19.76
N GLY A 158 21.56 6.49 -19.58
CA GLY A 158 22.17 6.60 -18.25
C GLY A 158 21.79 7.90 -17.54
N LEU A 159 21.87 7.90 -16.22
CA LEU A 159 21.64 9.09 -15.42
C LEU A 159 22.70 10.16 -15.73
N PRO A 160 22.34 11.45 -15.76
CA PRO A 160 23.28 12.50 -16.09
C PRO A 160 24.38 12.61 -15.02
N PRO A 161 25.61 13.05 -15.38
CA PRO A 161 26.71 13.23 -14.42
C PRO A 161 26.32 14.06 -13.20
N THR A 162 25.48 15.08 -13.38
CA THR A 162 24.96 15.93 -12.29
C THR A 162 24.17 15.19 -11.24
N PHE A 163 23.51 14.06 -11.60
CA PHE A 163 22.84 13.20 -10.63
C PHE A 163 23.86 12.61 -9.64
N TRP A 164 24.95 12.09 -10.15
CA TRP A 164 25.98 11.44 -9.35
C TRP A 164 26.81 12.43 -8.52
N GLU A 165 27.08 13.61 -9.07
CA GLU A 165 27.90 14.64 -8.43
C GLU A 165 27.15 15.45 -7.36
N GLN A 166 25.86 15.74 -7.60
CA GLN A 166 25.10 16.67 -6.74
C GLN A 166 24.03 15.99 -5.88
N HIS A 167 23.48 14.88 -6.32
CA HIS A 167 22.30 14.26 -5.68
C HIS A 167 22.48 12.80 -5.28
N GLY A 168 23.54 12.14 -5.75
CA GLY A 168 23.76 10.73 -5.48
C GLY A 168 23.76 10.34 -3.99
N ALA A 169 24.23 11.26 -3.12
CA ALA A 169 24.22 11.05 -1.68
C ALA A 169 22.89 11.47 -1.00
N LEU A 170 22.19 12.49 -1.53
CA LEU A 170 21.01 13.10 -0.90
C LEU A 170 19.70 12.36 -1.25
N VAL A 171 19.56 11.88 -2.47
CA VAL A 171 18.37 11.09 -2.89
C VAL A 171 18.32 9.75 -2.17
N ILE A 172 19.47 9.21 -1.82
CA ILE A 172 19.60 7.91 -1.16
C ILE A 172 19.23 7.99 0.34
N VAL A 173 19.49 9.11 1.00
CA VAL A 173 19.16 9.32 2.44
C VAL A 173 17.65 9.57 2.65
N ALA A 174 16.93 10.03 1.64
CA ALA A 174 15.48 10.28 1.73
C ALA A 174 14.62 9.04 1.39
N ALA A 175 15.23 7.93 0.97
CA ALA A 175 14.54 6.71 0.56
C ALA A 175 14.68 5.55 1.58
N ILE A 176 15.36 5.77 2.69
CA ILE A 176 15.47 4.86 3.84
C ILE A 176 14.62 5.40 4.99
#